data_7a728d0964effde974e6103f29d5e5c5
#
_entry.id   7a728d0964effde974e6103f29d5e5c5
#
_cell.length_a   1.000
_cell.length_b   1.000
_cell.length_c   1.000
_cell.angle_alpha   90.00
_cell.angle_beta   90.00
_cell.angle_gamma   90.00
#
_symmetry.space_group_name_H-M   'P 1'
#
loop_
_entity.id
_entity.type
_entity.pdbx_description
1 polymer ?
#
loop_
_entity_poly.entity_id
_entity_poly.type
_entity_poly.pdbx_seq_one_letter_code
_entity_poly.pdbx_strand_id
1 'polypeptide(L)'
;MKFKYILGLLSAAAMSVALAGAASAQDKTVKIGAIYPLSGNAASAGVHGKAAIETAIDIINNAHPELGNLPLAKNAGLAGLGGAKIEAIFADNQGSPAVGQNQALRLITEEKVVALNGAYQSGITLTTSAISEKYGIPYVAGESVAASLTERGFKWFFRVTPIASDFAKIYLDFLKDMKAGGQKIDNIALVHENTEYGTSVANVITGMFKDNGLSIALDISYSANTTDVQSQVLQLKDKKPDVVIMISYTSDAILYAKTMQALDYKPPLMMADNAGFSDPSLIKTVGKLVQGVFNRSSFSIGPPGSPTFLINEMYKKRSGDDLDDTAARMMQGFFVLCDAIDRAGSTAPDKIQAALKATDLKPDQLIMGYKGVKFDDKGQNILASGLVIQLQDGENYVPVWPKDKAKTAPVLPYKGW
;
A
#
# COMPACT_ATOMS: atom_id res chain seq x y z
N MET A 1 -14.80 -62.30 60.83
CA MET A 1 -15.59 -61.85 59.70
C MET A 1 -15.60 -60.31 59.66
N LYS A 2 -14.56 -59.61 59.27
CA LYS A 2 -14.59 -58.15 59.07
C LYS A 2 -13.17 -57.76 58.49
N PHE A 3 -12.91 -58.06 57.21
CA PHE A 3 -11.74 -57.58 56.53
C PHE A 3 -11.90 -57.86 55.02
N LYS A 4 -12.78 -57.13 54.35
CA LYS A 4 -12.90 -57.18 52.86
C LYS A 4 -13.52 -55.96 52.18
N TYR A 5 -13.52 -54.75 52.78
CA TYR A 5 -14.16 -53.56 52.14
C TYR A 5 -13.27 -52.28 52.12
N ILE A 6 -11.94 -52.40 52.12
CA ILE A 6 -11.09 -51.19 52.10
C ILE A 6 -10.22 -51.07 50.81
N LEU A 7 -10.36 -51.99 49.87
CA LEU A 7 -9.53 -51.89 48.62
C LEU A 7 -10.27 -51.38 47.39
N GLY A 8 -11.50 -50.86 47.46
CA GLY A 8 -12.32 -50.43 46.35
C GLY A 8 -12.40 -48.93 46.13
N LEU A 9 -11.84 -48.09 47.01
CA LEU A 9 -12.02 -46.62 46.97
C LEU A 9 -10.79 -45.81 46.54
N LEU A 10 -9.66 -46.44 46.29
CA LEU A 10 -8.44 -45.77 45.84
C LEU A 10 -8.19 -45.82 44.31
N SER A 11 -8.98 -46.58 43.57
CA SER A 11 -8.83 -46.70 42.10
C SER A 11 -9.72 -45.73 41.31
N ALA A 12 -10.72 -45.08 41.94
CA ALA A 12 -11.61 -44.14 41.27
C ALA A 12 -11.12 -42.67 41.29
N ALA A 13 -10.16 -42.33 42.18
CA ALA A 13 -9.62 -40.97 42.28
C ALA A 13 -8.44 -40.67 41.31
N ALA A 14 -7.78 -41.73 40.78
CA ALA A 14 -6.66 -41.57 39.87
C ALA A 14 -7.06 -41.40 38.36
N MET A 15 -8.32 -41.71 38.01
CA MET A 15 -8.82 -41.59 36.62
C MET A 15 -9.52 -40.25 36.34
N SER A 16 -9.77 -39.42 37.34
CA SER A 16 -10.43 -38.11 37.16
C SER A 16 -9.47 -36.95 36.91
N VAL A 17 -8.16 -37.15 37.04
CA VAL A 17 -7.13 -36.09 36.80
C VAL A 17 -6.57 -36.13 35.41
N ALA A 18 -6.75 -37.21 34.63
CA ALA A 18 -6.21 -37.35 33.28
C ALA A 18 -7.14 -36.81 32.16
N LEU A 19 -8.39 -36.37 32.48
CA LEU A 19 -9.32 -35.82 31.49
C LEU A 19 -9.41 -34.29 31.50
N ALA A 20 -8.65 -33.57 32.31
CA ALA A 20 -8.64 -32.11 32.35
C ALA A 20 -7.55 -31.49 31.44
N GLY A 21 -6.84 -32.28 30.66
CA GLY A 21 -5.71 -31.81 29.82
C GLY A 21 -5.97 -31.77 28.32
N ALA A 22 -7.14 -32.17 27.85
CA ALA A 22 -7.56 -31.99 26.46
C ALA A 22 -8.57 -30.88 26.34
N ALA A 23 -8.27 -29.66 26.91
CA ALA A 23 -8.84 -28.45 26.37
C ALA A 23 -8.38 -28.40 24.92
N SER A 24 -9.27 -28.70 23.97
CA SER A 24 -9.06 -28.51 22.57
C SER A 24 -8.39 -27.14 22.40
N ALA A 25 -7.18 -27.12 21.88
CA ALA A 25 -6.60 -25.90 21.33
C ALA A 25 -7.54 -25.50 20.18
N GLN A 26 -8.60 -24.79 20.53
CA GLN A 26 -9.44 -24.10 19.56
C GLN A 26 -8.47 -23.18 18.85
N ASP A 27 -8.20 -23.41 17.58
CA ASP A 27 -7.32 -22.57 16.77
C ASP A 27 -7.78 -21.12 16.96
N LYS A 28 -7.04 -20.38 17.80
CA LYS A 28 -7.40 -19.00 18.08
C LYS A 28 -7.16 -18.21 16.79
N THR A 29 -8.21 -17.66 16.23
CA THR A 29 -8.15 -16.82 15.03
C THR A 29 -8.22 -15.36 15.43
N VAL A 30 -7.30 -14.56 14.90
CA VAL A 30 -7.27 -13.10 15.02
C VAL A 30 -7.88 -12.49 13.76
N LYS A 31 -9.03 -11.83 13.90
CA LYS A 31 -9.74 -11.20 12.78
C LYS A 31 -9.31 -9.78 12.56
N ILE A 32 -8.87 -9.45 11.33
CA ILE A 32 -8.52 -8.12 10.88
C ILE A 32 -9.47 -7.70 9.77
N GLY A 33 -10.04 -6.49 9.85
CA GLY A 33 -10.85 -5.93 8.78
C GLY A 33 -9.97 -5.34 7.68
N ALA A 34 -10.14 -5.77 6.44
CA ALA A 34 -9.42 -5.29 5.27
C ALA A 34 -10.39 -4.60 4.31
N ILE A 35 -10.29 -3.26 4.22
CA ILE A 35 -11.23 -2.42 3.44
C ILE A 35 -10.53 -1.96 2.18
N TYR A 36 -10.98 -2.40 1.01
CA TYR A 36 -10.39 -2.08 -0.29
C TYR A 36 -11.44 -1.93 -1.38
N PRO A 37 -11.13 -1.26 -2.51
CA PRO A 37 -12.06 -1.16 -3.65
C PRO A 37 -12.03 -2.49 -4.43
N LEU A 38 -12.91 -3.42 -4.12
CA LEU A 38 -13.02 -4.70 -4.83
C LEU A 38 -13.93 -4.58 -6.05
N SER A 39 -14.63 -3.46 -6.20
CA SER A 39 -15.42 -3.07 -7.37
C SER A 39 -15.25 -1.58 -7.67
N GLY A 40 -15.76 -1.09 -8.81
CA GLY A 40 -15.64 0.30 -9.25
C GLY A 40 -14.35 0.61 -10.01
N ASN A 41 -14.01 1.90 -10.18
CA ASN A 41 -12.91 2.39 -11.02
C ASN A 41 -11.50 2.01 -10.56
N ALA A 42 -11.34 1.67 -9.30
CA ALA A 42 -10.07 1.24 -8.70
C ALA A 42 -10.07 -0.27 -8.35
N ALA A 43 -11.01 -1.04 -8.89
CA ALA A 43 -11.18 -2.46 -8.57
C ALA A 43 -9.92 -3.28 -8.84
N SER A 44 -9.20 -3.00 -9.91
CA SER A 44 -7.95 -3.71 -10.23
C SER A 44 -6.94 -3.61 -9.09
N ALA A 45 -6.66 -2.39 -8.60
CA ALA A 45 -5.74 -2.19 -7.48
C ALA A 45 -6.23 -2.90 -6.19
N GLY A 46 -7.55 -2.86 -5.93
CA GLY A 46 -8.14 -3.54 -4.78
C GLY A 46 -8.05 -5.06 -4.85
N VAL A 47 -8.26 -5.64 -6.02
CA VAL A 47 -8.15 -7.10 -6.25
C VAL A 47 -6.69 -7.56 -6.11
N HIS A 48 -5.74 -6.82 -6.69
CA HIS A 48 -4.31 -7.09 -6.51
C HIS A 48 -3.89 -6.93 -5.04
N GLY A 49 -4.38 -5.90 -4.35
CA GLY A 49 -4.16 -5.72 -2.92
C GLY A 49 -4.74 -6.85 -2.07
N LYS A 50 -5.93 -7.35 -2.41
CA LYS A 50 -6.51 -8.52 -1.74
C LYS A 50 -5.60 -9.74 -1.91
N ALA A 51 -5.13 -10.03 -3.13
CA ALA A 51 -4.21 -11.13 -3.37
C ALA A 51 -2.90 -10.97 -2.59
N ALA A 52 -2.39 -9.74 -2.44
CA ALA A 52 -1.20 -9.44 -1.67
C ALA A 52 -1.41 -9.71 -0.16
N ILE A 53 -2.54 -9.29 0.40
CA ILE A 53 -2.89 -9.56 1.81
C ILE A 53 -3.11 -11.06 2.04
N GLU A 54 -3.79 -11.76 1.13
CA GLU A 54 -3.95 -13.22 1.23
C GLU A 54 -2.61 -13.96 1.16
N THR A 55 -1.64 -13.44 0.39
CA THR A 55 -0.27 -13.96 0.36
C THR A 55 0.44 -13.69 1.69
N ALA A 56 0.27 -12.50 2.28
CA ALA A 56 0.80 -12.21 3.61
C ALA A 56 0.21 -13.13 4.70
N ILE A 57 -1.10 -13.39 4.63
CA ILE A 57 -1.77 -14.32 5.55
C ILE A 57 -1.22 -15.74 5.42
N ASP A 58 -0.95 -16.19 4.20
CA ASP A 58 -0.32 -17.50 3.96
C ASP A 58 1.07 -17.56 4.59
N ILE A 59 1.89 -16.53 4.40
CA ILE A 59 3.22 -16.41 4.99
C ILE A 59 3.15 -16.41 6.54
N ILE A 60 2.21 -15.69 7.13
CA ILE A 60 2.06 -15.58 8.59
C ILE A 60 1.51 -16.89 9.18
N ASN A 61 0.54 -17.49 8.50
CA ASN A 61 -0.15 -18.66 9.02
C ASN A 61 0.61 -19.97 8.82
N ASN A 62 1.63 -19.98 7.96
CA ASN A 62 2.49 -21.12 7.71
C ASN A 62 3.95 -20.71 7.97
N ALA A 63 4.84 -21.70 8.16
CA ALA A 63 6.27 -21.41 8.35
C ALA A 63 6.98 -21.28 7.00
N HIS A 64 7.64 -20.13 6.77
CA HIS A 64 8.41 -19.79 5.57
C HIS A 64 9.82 -19.31 5.96
N PRO A 65 10.67 -20.18 6.56
CA PRO A 65 12.00 -19.79 7.04
C PRO A 65 12.92 -19.31 5.91
N GLU A 66 12.65 -19.67 4.66
CA GLU A 66 13.34 -19.22 3.47
C GLU A 66 13.20 -17.70 3.20
N LEU A 67 12.24 -17.04 3.83
CA LEU A 67 12.03 -15.60 3.71
C LEU A 67 12.92 -14.77 4.65
N GLY A 68 13.90 -15.40 5.30
CA GLY A 68 14.99 -14.72 6.01
C GLY A 68 14.53 -14.00 7.27
N ASN A 69 14.74 -12.67 7.33
CA ASN A 69 14.42 -11.85 8.51
C ASN A 69 13.04 -11.22 8.47
N LEU A 70 12.20 -11.56 7.48
CA LEU A 70 10.84 -11.06 7.44
C LEU A 70 10.10 -11.46 8.74
N PRO A 71 9.54 -10.51 9.49
CA PRO A 71 8.76 -10.81 10.67
C PRO A 71 7.62 -11.78 10.37
N LEU A 72 7.29 -12.64 11.33
CA LEU A 72 6.21 -13.63 11.27
C LEU A 72 6.38 -14.77 10.25
N ALA A 73 7.45 -14.76 9.42
CA ALA A 73 7.66 -15.81 8.42
C ALA A 73 8.23 -17.11 9.01
N LYS A 74 8.95 -17.06 10.15
CA LYS A 74 9.67 -18.22 10.70
C LYS A 74 8.77 -19.24 11.41
N ASN A 75 7.64 -18.80 11.91
CA ASN A 75 6.70 -19.61 12.71
C ASN A 75 5.33 -19.67 12.05
N ALA A 76 4.59 -20.74 12.32
CA ALA A 76 3.21 -20.85 11.84
C ALA A 76 2.25 -20.14 12.80
N GLY A 77 1.72 -18.99 12.38
CA GLY A 77 0.84 -18.11 13.17
C GLY A 77 1.61 -17.19 14.12
N LEU A 78 0.86 -16.45 14.92
CA LEU A 78 1.36 -15.44 15.84
C LEU A 78 1.93 -16.10 17.11
N ALA A 79 3.25 -16.10 17.26
CA ALA A 79 3.95 -16.74 18.38
C ALA A 79 3.59 -16.10 19.73
N GLY A 80 3.45 -14.75 19.76
CA GLY A 80 3.02 -14.01 20.94
C GLY A 80 1.59 -14.30 21.39
N LEU A 81 0.78 -14.94 20.53
CA LEU A 81 -0.58 -15.37 20.80
C LEU A 81 -0.72 -16.91 20.78
N GLY A 82 0.38 -17.63 21.01
CA GLY A 82 0.38 -19.09 21.09
C GLY A 82 0.07 -19.79 19.76
N GLY A 83 0.49 -19.20 18.64
CA GLY A 83 0.30 -19.75 17.29
C GLY A 83 -1.06 -19.40 16.67
N ALA A 84 -1.77 -18.38 17.19
CA ALA A 84 -3.04 -17.93 16.64
C ALA A 84 -2.91 -17.58 15.15
N LYS A 85 -3.90 -17.98 14.35
CA LYS A 85 -3.94 -17.70 12.90
C LYS A 85 -4.55 -16.34 12.62
N ILE A 86 -4.13 -15.71 11.56
CA ILE A 86 -4.72 -14.47 11.02
C ILE A 86 -5.84 -14.82 10.05
N GLU A 87 -6.95 -14.10 10.15
CA GLU A 87 -8.03 -14.07 9.18
C GLU A 87 -8.30 -12.61 8.78
N ALA A 88 -8.30 -12.29 7.49
CA ALA A 88 -8.77 -11.00 7.00
C ALA A 88 -10.23 -11.09 6.56
N ILE A 89 -11.07 -10.22 7.11
CA ILE A 89 -12.44 -10.03 6.66
C ILE A 89 -12.44 -8.87 5.65
N PHE A 90 -12.52 -9.22 4.38
CA PHE A 90 -12.52 -8.24 3.29
C PHE A 90 -13.87 -7.53 3.18
N ALA A 91 -13.80 -6.23 2.97
CA ALA A 91 -14.96 -5.37 2.74
C ALA A 91 -14.71 -4.48 1.52
N ASP A 92 -15.65 -4.54 0.57
CA ASP A 92 -15.63 -3.71 -0.62
C ASP A 92 -16.12 -2.29 -0.31
N ASN A 93 -15.26 -1.30 -0.52
CA ASN A 93 -15.63 0.11 -0.36
C ASN A 93 -16.23 0.74 -1.63
N GLN A 94 -16.22 0.01 -2.76
CA GLN A 94 -16.80 0.42 -4.06
C GLN A 94 -16.28 1.77 -4.60
N GLY A 95 -15.12 2.24 -4.14
CA GLY A 95 -14.61 3.57 -4.45
C GLY A 95 -15.41 4.71 -3.79
N SER A 96 -16.24 4.43 -2.79
CA SER A 96 -17.14 5.38 -2.14
C SER A 96 -16.78 5.60 -0.66
N PRO A 97 -16.50 6.84 -0.23
CA PRO A 97 -16.25 7.15 1.17
C PRO A 97 -17.40 6.75 2.11
N ALA A 98 -18.65 6.91 1.68
CA ALA A 98 -19.83 6.55 2.46
C ALA A 98 -19.95 5.02 2.64
N VAL A 99 -19.70 4.24 1.57
CA VAL A 99 -19.69 2.79 1.64
C VAL A 99 -18.55 2.33 2.53
N GLY A 100 -17.34 2.86 2.34
CA GLY A 100 -16.17 2.55 3.17
C GLY A 100 -16.44 2.80 4.65
N GLN A 101 -17.05 3.94 5.00
CA GLN A 101 -17.45 4.28 6.38
C GLN A 101 -18.40 3.22 6.97
N ASN A 102 -19.42 2.82 6.23
CA ASN A 102 -20.37 1.79 6.67
C ASN A 102 -19.68 0.43 6.83
N GLN A 103 -18.78 0.07 5.93
CA GLN A 103 -18.00 -1.17 6.05
C GLN A 103 -17.07 -1.15 7.27
N ALA A 104 -16.40 -0.03 7.58
CA ALA A 104 -15.60 0.10 8.79
C ALA A 104 -16.45 -0.10 10.05
N LEU A 105 -17.64 0.51 10.10
CA LEU A 105 -18.57 0.34 11.21
C LEU A 105 -18.98 -1.13 11.37
N ARG A 106 -19.41 -1.77 10.28
CA ARG A 106 -19.81 -3.20 10.28
C ARG A 106 -18.69 -4.11 10.78
N LEU A 107 -17.49 -3.94 10.24
CA LEU A 107 -16.33 -4.75 10.64
C LEU A 107 -16.05 -4.64 12.14
N ILE A 108 -16.15 -3.45 12.72
CA ILE A 108 -15.91 -3.21 14.14
C ILE A 108 -17.07 -3.73 14.99
N THR A 109 -18.32 -3.41 14.62
CA THR A 109 -19.47 -3.64 15.50
C THR A 109 -20.10 -5.03 15.36
N GLU A 110 -20.03 -5.62 14.17
CA GLU A 110 -20.64 -6.93 13.88
C GLU A 110 -19.59 -8.05 13.82
N GLU A 111 -18.53 -7.88 12.99
CA GLU A 111 -17.48 -8.88 12.82
C GLU A 111 -16.49 -8.93 13.98
N LYS A 112 -16.47 -7.86 14.83
CA LYS A 112 -15.59 -7.76 16.00
C LYS A 112 -14.12 -7.89 15.68
N VAL A 113 -13.68 -7.28 14.58
CA VAL A 113 -12.26 -7.24 14.20
C VAL A 113 -11.44 -6.49 15.24
N VAL A 114 -10.19 -6.91 15.45
CA VAL A 114 -9.29 -6.30 16.44
C VAL A 114 -8.57 -5.06 15.91
N ALA A 115 -8.49 -4.93 14.59
CA ALA A 115 -7.86 -3.81 13.90
C ALA A 115 -8.39 -3.70 12.47
N LEU A 116 -8.17 -2.55 11.82
CA LEU A 116 -8.48 -2.29 10.42
C LEU A 116 -7.21 -2.06 9.60
N ASN A 117 -7.26 -2.47 8.33
CA ASN A 117 -6.25 -2.21 7.31
C ASN A 117 -6.91 -1.71 6.02
N GLY A 118 -6.32 -0.72 5.37
CA GLY A 118 -6.89 -0.14 4.13
C GLY A 118 -6.58 1.36 4.01
N ALA A 119 -7.32 2.15 3.21
CA ALA A 119 -8.35 1.68 2.27
C ALA A 119 -7.95 1.92 0.79
N TYR A 120 -6.69 2.13 0.46
CA TYR A 120 -6.13 2.53 -0.82
C TYR A 120 -6.41 4.01 -1.15
N GLN A 121 -7.65 4.38 -1.40
CA GLN A 121 -8.03 5.75 -1.76
C GLN A 121 -8.04 6.65 -0.52
N SER A 122 -7.32 7.79 -0.57
CA SER A 122 -7.15 8.67 0.59
C SER A 122 -8.47 9.20 1.16
N GLY A 123 -9.43 9.55 0.29
CA GLY A 123 -10.76 10.01 0.74
C GLY A 123 -11.56 8.94 1.49
N ILE A 124 -11.34 7.66 1.17
CA ILE A 124 -11.97 6.54 1.87
C ILE A 124 -11.24 6.28 3.19
N THR A 125 -9.91 6.31 3.18
CA THR A 125 -9.10 6.21 4.41
C THR A 125 -9.47 7.31 5.40
N LEU A 126 -9.78 8.53 4.91
CA LEU A 126 -10.23 9.65 5.74
C LEU A 126 -11.47 9.28 6.56
N THR A 127 -12.48 8.69 5.93
CA THR A 127 -13.74 8.35 6.58
C THR A 127 -13.66 7.06 7.41
N THR A 128 -12.99 6.03 6.91
CA THR A 128 -12.86 4.74 7.61
C THR A 128 -12.01 4.84 8.86
N SER A 129 -10.91 5.61 8.81
CA SER A 129 -10.07 5.86 9.99
C SER A 129 -10.74 6.74 11.04
N ALA A 130 -11.69 7.61 10.66
CA ALA A 130 -12.49 8.36 11.61
C ALA A 130 -13.43 7.45 12.42
N ILE A 131 -13.97 6.39 11.81
CA ILE A 131 -14.73 5.36 12.53
C ILE A 131 -13.80 4.58 13.46
N SER A 132 -12.63 4.19 12.99
CA SER A 132 -11.61 3.52 13.81
C SER A 132 -11.22 4.34 15.04
N GLU A 133 -10.95 5.63 14.87
CA GLU A 133 -10.65 6.57 15.97
C GLU A 133 -11.80 6.66 16.97
N LYS A 134 -13.04 6.79 16.49
CA LYS A 134 -14.24 6.87 17.34
C LYS A 134 -14.42 5.63 18.22
N TYR A 135 -14.09 4.45 17.70
CA TYR A 135 -14.26 3.18 18.41
C TYR A 135 -13.01 2.72 19.15
N GLY A 136 -11.89 3.44 19.05
CA GLY A 136 -10.63 3.08 19.68
C GLY A 136 -10.04 1.78 19.13
N ILE A 137 -10.13 1.57 17.82
CA ILE A 137 -9.61 0.39 17.10
C ILE A 137 -8.40 0.81 16.25
N PRO A 138 -7.25 0.12 16.34
CA PRO A 138 -6.08 0.44 15.51
C PRO A 138 -6.38 0.36 14.00
N TYR A 139 -5.89 1.33 13.25
CA TYR A 139 -5.98 1.40 11.79
C TYR A 139 -4.60 1.56 11.20
N VAL A 140 -4.22 0.65 10.29
CA VAL A 140 -2.95 0.76 9.55
C VAL A 140 -3.22 0.97 8.07
N ALA A 141 -2.73 2.11 7.54
CA ALA A 141 -2.76 2.41 6.12
C ALA A 141 -1.39 2.07 5.48
N GLY A 142 -1.41 1.18 4.50
CA GLY A 142 -0.23 0.84 3.69
C GLY A 142 -0.06 1.75 2.48
N GLU A 143 -1.12 2.43 2.04
CA GLU A 143 -1.18 2.97 0.68
C GLU A 143 -1.54 4.46 0.59
N SER A 144 -2.50 4.93 1.36
CA SER A 144 -3.05 6.29 1.24
C SER A 144 -2.04 7.37 1.61
N VAL A 145 -1.78 8.33 0.70
CA VAL A 145 -0.67 9.29 0.80
C VAL A 145 -1.07 10.71 1.18
N ALA A 146 -2.37 11.06 1.18
CA ALA A 146 -2.81 12.43 1.47
C ALA A 146 -2.25 12.95 2.80
N ALA A 147 -1.74 14.19 2.79
CA ALA A 147 -1.09 14.79 3.95
C ALA A 147 -2.04 14.90 5.16
N SER A 148 -3.30 15.23 4.90
CA SER A 148 -4.35 15.41 5.93
C SER A 148 -4.52 14.19 6.86
N LEU A 149 -4.21 12.98 6.40
CA LEU A 149 -4.49 11.75 7.15
C LEU A 149 -3.77 11.66 8.49
N THR A 150 -2.56 12.18 8.60
CA THR A 150 -1.78 12.22 9.86
C THR A 150 -1.79 13.59 10.56
N GLU A 151 -2.56 14.57 10.02
CA GLU A 151 -2.65 15.91 10.61
C GLU A 151 -3.89 16.12 11.50
N ARG A 152 -4.71 15.06 11.69
CA ARG A 152 -5.99 15.14 12.43
C ARG A 152 -5.86 14.90 13.94
N GLY A 153 -4.65 14.61 14.44
CA GLY A 153 -4.41 14.29 15.84
C GLY A 153 -4.99 12.95 16.28
N PHE A 154 -5.23 12.03 15.34
CA PHE A 154 -5.76 10.70 15.63
C PHE A 154 -4.73 9.84 16.36
N LYS A 155 -5.17 9.09 17.34
CA LYS A 155 -4.31 8.23 18.18
C LYS A 155 -4.25 6.79 17.68
N TRP A 156 -5.24 6.38 16.89
CA TRP A 156 -5.43 5.00 16.45
C TRP A 156 -5.07 4.77 14.99
N PHE A 157 -4.61 5.82 14.29
CA PHE A 157 -4.21 5.78 12.88
C PHE A 157 -2.69 5.73 12.72
N PHE A 158 -2.21 4.78 11.91
CA PHE A 158 -0.80 4.60 11.57
C PHE A 158 -0.64 4.45 10.07
N ARG A 159 0.32 5.15 9.47
CA ARG A 159 0.60 5.08 8.04
C ARG A 159 2.02 4.60 7.77
N VAL A 160 2.15 3.47 7.04
CA VAL A 160 3.44 2.82 6.74
C VAL A 160 4.09 3.40 5.49
N THR A 161 3.29 3.82 4.51
CA THR A 161 3.77 4.39 3.24
C THR A 161 4.35 5.80 3.40
N PRO A 162 5.21 6.28 2.47
CA PRO A 162 5.60 7.70 2.41
C PRO A 162 4.37 8.60 2.30
N ILE A 163 4.49 9.82 2.79
CA ILE A 163 3.49 10.88 2.63
C ILE A 163 3.66 11.61 1.29
N ALA A 164 2.65 12.33 0.83
CA ALA A 164 2.69 13.09 -0.42
C ALA A 164 3.90 14.02 -0.53
N SER A 165 4.37 14.63 0.57
CA SER A 165 5.56 15.49 0.58
C SER A 165 6.86 14.73 0.33
N ASP A 166 6.96 13.48 0.78
CA ASP A 166 8.15 12.65 0.52
C ASP A 166 8.25 12.35 -0.98
N PHE A 167 7.12 12.04 -1.61
CA PHE A 167 7.06 11.79 -3.04
C PHE A 167 7.26 13.05 -3.88
N ALA A 168 6.67 14.17 -3.49
CA ALA A 168 6.90 15.46 -4.14
C ALA A 168 8.38 15.85 -4.10
N LYS A 169 9.08 15.55 -3.00
CA LYS A 169 10.52 15.77 -2.89
C LYS A 169 11.31 14.88 -3.86
N ILE A 170 10.94 13.63 -4.03
CA ILE A 170 11.56 12.71 -5.00
C ILE A 170 11.42 13.29 -6.42
N TYR A 171 10.24 13.77 -6.79
CA TYR A 171 10.03 14.39 -8.10
C TYR A 171 10.82 15.68 -8.25
N LEU A 172 10.84 16.54 -7.25
CA LEU A 172 11.59 17.78 -7.26
C LEU A 172 13.08 17.52 -7.48
N ASP A 173 13.66 16.61 -6.70
CA ASP A 173 15.08 16.29 -6.75
C ASP A 173 15.44 15.66 -8.12
N PHE A 174 14.62 14.73 -8.62
CA PHE A 174 14.78 14.14 -9.94
C PHE A 174 14.73 15.19 -11.06
N LEU A 175 13.73 16.06 -11.06
CA LEU A 175 13.58 17.10 -12.07
C LEU A 175 14.72 18.15 -12.02
N LYS A 176 15.23 18.47 -10.81
CA LYS A 176 16.42 19.32 -10.68
C LYS A 176 17.67 18.68 -11.29
N ASP A 177 17.88 17.38 -11.03
CA ASP A 177 19.01 16.65 -11.62
C ASP A 177 18.88 16.57 -13.14
N MET A 178 17.66 16.33 -13.67
CA MET A 178 17.39 16.32 -15.11
C MET A 178 17.66 17.70 -15.72
N LYS A 179 17.23 18.79 -15.06
CA LYS A 179 17.49 20.17 -15.52
C LYS A 179 18.99 20.49 -15.50
N ALA A 180 19.71 20.08 -14.47
CA ALA A 180 21.17 20.22 -14.40
C ALA A 180 21.88 19.41 -15.50
N GLY A 181 21.30 18.30 -15.93
CA GLY A 181 21.74 17.49 -17.08
C GLY A 181 21.36 18.05 -18.44
N GLY A 182 20.78 19.26 -18.51
CA GLY A 182 20.45 19.94 -19.76
C GLY A 182 19.06 19.73 -20.32
N GLN A 183 18.17 19.03 -19.57
CA GLN A 183 16.78 18.89 -19.97
C GLN A 183 16.01 20.20 -19.71
N LYS A 184 15.13 20.55 -20.68
CA LYS A 184 14.26 21.70 -20.52
C LYS A 184 13.12 21.36 -19.54
N ILE A 185 13.06 22.07 -18.41
CA ILE A 185 12.06 21.90 -17.34
C ILE A 185 11.66 23.28 -16.84
N ASP A 186 10.97 24.04 -17.68
CA ASP A 186 10.54 25.40 -17.37
C ASP A 186 9.02 25.47 -17.16
N ASN A 187 8.26 24.68 -17.94
CA ASN A 187 6.80 24.66 -17.90
C ASN A 187 6.32 23.25 -17.48
N ILE A 188 5.78 23.13 -16.27
CA ILE A 188 5.26 21.88 -15.74
C ILE A 188 3.73 21.95 -15.74
N ALA A 189 3.07 20.90 -16.22
CA ALA A 189 1.63 20.70 -16.06
C ALA A 189 1.37 19.61 -15.02
N LEU A 190 0.44 19.88 -14.11
CA LEU A 190 -0.18 18.87 -13.26
C LEU A 190 -1.52 18.49 -13.86
N VAL A 191 -1.83 17.19 -13.87
CA VAL A 191 -3.12 16.63 -14.25
C VAL A 191 -3.55 15.69 -13.15
N HIS A 192 -4.61 16.02 -12.43
CA HIS A 192 -4.98 15.26 -11.25
C HIS A 192 -6.49 15.06 -11.13
N GLU A 193 -6.87 13.90 -10.60
CA GLU A 193 -8.27 13.69 -10.23
C GLU A 193 -8.64 14.55 -9.00
N ASN A 194 -9.94 14.84 -8.84
CA ASN A 194 -10.42 15.82 -7.88
C ASN A 194 -10.83 15.25 -6.50
N THR A 195 -10.44 14.01 -6.18
CA THR A 195 -10.66 13.49 -4.82
C THR A 195 -9.56 13.94 -3.85
N GLU A 196 -9.63 13.52 -2.60
CA GLU A 196 -8.64 13.85 -1.57
C GLU A 196 -7.21 13.46 -1.98
N TYR A 197 -7.03 12.34 -2.73
CA TYR A 197 -5.71 11.93 -3.20
C TYR A 197 -5.14 12.92 -4.21
N GLY A 198 -5.79 13.11 -5.34
CA GLY A 198 -5.27 13.96 -6.41
C GLY A 198 -5.09 15.41 -5.97
N THR A 199 -6.07 15.97 -5.27
CA THR A 199 -6.04 17.35 -4.76
C THR A 199 -4.90 17.54 -3.73
N SER A 200 -4.74 16.61 -2.78
CA SER A 200 -3.70 16.71 -1.76
C SER A 200 -2.29 16.63 -2.37
N VAL A 201 -2.06 15.68 -3.28
CA VAL A 201 -0.76 15.52 -3.94
C VAL A 201 -0.44 16.73 -4.84
N ALA A 202 -1.41 17.22 -5.63
CA ALA A 202 -1.23 18.39 -6.49
C ALA A 202 -0.88 19.65 -5.68
N ASN A 203 -1.57 19.89 -4.57
CA ASN A 203 -1.28 21.02 -3.68
C ASN A 203 0.13 20.95 -3.09
N VAL A 204 0.55 19.78 -2.64
CA VAL A 204 1.90 19.56 -2.08
C VAL A 204 2.98 19.78 -3.14
N ILE A 205 2.80 19.23 -4.35
CA ILE A 205 3.74 19.42 -5.47
C ILE A 205 3.82 20.92 -5.82
N THR A 206 2.68 21.59 -5.98
CA THR A 206 2.61 23.00 -6.36
C THR A 206 3.35 23.89 -5.35
N GLY A 207 3.09 23.70 -4.04
CA GLY A 207 3.76 24.46 -2.99
C GLY A 207 5.27 24.20 -2.97
N MET A 208 5.67 22.93 -2.93
CA MET A 208 7.07 22.53 -2.86
C MET A 208 7.87 22.98 -4.11
N PHE A 209 7.29 22.86 -5.29
CA PHE A 209 7.96 23.26 -6.54
C PHE A 209 8.15 24.78 -6.60
N LYS A 210 7.11 25.55 -6.25
CA LYS A 210 7.18 27.01 -6.16
C LYS A 210 8.29 27.46 -5.21
N ASP A 211 8.37 26.89 -4.02
CA ASP A 211 9.37 27.23 -3.02
C ASP A 211 10.79 26.88 -3.45
N ASN A 212 10.94 26.06 -4.48
CA ASN A 212 12.20 25.57 -5.02
C ASN A 212 12.49 26.05 -6.45
N GLY A 213 11.80 27.07 -6.93
CA GLY A 213 12.06 27.73 -8.20
C GLY A 213 11.61 26.94 -9.45
N LEU A 214 10.70 25.98 -9.28
CA LEU A 214 9.97 25.35 -10.39
C LEU A 214 8.55 25.91 -10.44
N SER A 215 8.01 26.08 -11.64
CA SER A 215 6.68 26.66 -11.86
C SER A 215 5.71 25.64 -12.42
N ILE A 216 4.54 25.52 -11.78
CA ILE A 216 3.39 24.85 -12.37
C ILE A 216 2.69 25.85 -13.28
N ALA A 217 2.86 25.67 -14.58
CA ALA A 217 2.30 26.55 -15.62
C ALA A 217 0.85 26.20 -15.96
N LEU A 218 0.42 24.97 -15.66
CA LEU A 218 -0.92 24.47 -15.93
C LEU A 218 -1.31 23.46 -14.85
N ASP A 219 -2.45 23.68 -14.24
CA ASP A 219 -3.07 22.76 -13.27
C ASP A 219 -4.43 22.35 -13.77
N ILE A 220 -4.60 21.07 -14.09
CA ILE A 220 -5.82 20.49 -14.65
C ILE A 220 -6.42 19.52 -13.64
N SER A 221 -7.45 19.96 -12.95
CA SER A 221 -8.29 19.10 -12.11
C SER A 221 -9.42 18.50 -12.94
N TYR A 222 -9.66 17.19 -12.82
CA TYR A 222 -10.76 16.51 -13.50
C TYR A 222 -11.55 15.63 -12.51
N SER A 223 -12.81 15.33 -12.85
CA SER A 223 -13.65 14.45 -12.04
C SER A 223 -13.13 13.04 -12.06
N ALA A 224 -12.88 12.43 -10.90
CA ALA A 224 -12.68 11.01 -10.80
C ALA A 224 -13.88 10.26 -11.43
N ASN A 225 -13.61 9.16 -12.12
CA ASN A 225 -14.59 8.39 -12.92
C ASN A 225 -15.12 9.13 -14.17
N THR A 226 -14.42 10.17 -14.67
CA THR A 226 -14.77 10.76 -15.95
C THR A 226 -14.70 9.74 -17.08
N THR A 227 -15.52 9.94 -18.10
CA THR A 227 -15.54 9.10 -19.33
C THR A 227 -14.96 9.83 -20.54
N ASP A 228 -14.57 11.09 -20.38
CA ASP A 228 -13.97 11.92 -21.43
C ASP A 228 -12.94 12.89 -20.83
N VAL A 229 -11.76 12.94 -21.48
CA VAL A 229 -10.64 13.84 -21.13
C VAL A 229 -10.09 14.59 -22.35
N GLN A 230 -10.86 14.68 -23.43
CA GLN A 230 -10.41 15.33 -24.66
C GLN A 230 -10.06 16.80 -24.42
N SER A 231 -10.90 17.53 -23.68
CA SER A 231 -10.64 18.94 -23.38
C SER A 231 -9.36 19.16 -22.58
N GLN A 232 -9.04 18.28 -21.65
CA GLN A 232 -7.84 18.32 -20.84
C GLN A 232 -6.59 18.05 -21.71
N VAL A 233 -6.64 17.03 -22.57
CA VAL A 233 -5.53 16.73 -23.49
C VAL A 233 -5.33 17.85 -24.53
N LEU A 234 -6.40 18.47 -25.01
CA LEU A 234 -6.29 19.65 -25.91
C LEU A 234 -5.65 20.85 -25.19
N GLN A 235 -5.93 21.09 -23.92
CA GLN A 235 -5.25 22.11 -23.11
C GLN A 235 -3.74 21.83 -23.01
N LEU A 236 -3.36 20.58 -22.75
CA LEU A 236 -1.95 20.17 -22.73
C LEU A 236 -1.28 20.41 -24.09
N LYS A 237 -1.96 20.04 -25.17
CA LYS A 237 -1.45 20.23 -26.55
C LYS A 237 -1.28 21.70 -26.90
N ASP A 238 -2.17 22.59 -26.46
CA ASP A 238 -2.08 24.04 -26.66
C ASP A 238 -0.95 24.65 -25.84
N LYS A 239 -0.83 24.31 -24.56
CA LYS A 239 0.13 24.90 -23.61
C LYS A 239 1.54 24.35 -23.77
N LYS A 240 1.71 23.17 -24.37
CA LYS A 240 3.00 22.53 -24.67
C LYS A 240 3.94 22.50 -23.47
N PRO A 241 3.54 21.93 -22.34
CA PRO A 241 4.41 21.82 -21.17
C PRO A 241 5.65 20.96 -21.50
N ASP A 242 6.77 21.26 -20.83
CA ASP A 242 7.99 20.45 -20.92
C ASP A 242 7.84 19.14 -20.14
N VAL A 243 7.07 19.18 -19.07
CA VAL A 243 6.78 18.04 -18.18
C VAL A 243 5.28 17.96 -17.90
N VAL A 244 4.72 16.75 -17.99
CA VAL A 244 3.37 16.46 -17.51
C VAL A 244 3.47 15.49 -16.34
N ILE A 245 2.88 15.84 -15.19
CA ILE A 245 2.78 14.98 -14.03
C ILE A 245 1.32 14.52 -13.87
N MET A 246 1.09 13.21 -13.98
CA MET A 246 -0.22 12.58 -13.91
C MET A 246 -0.50 12.01 -12.52
N ILE A 247 -1.59 12.39 -11.90
CA ILE A 247 -2.07 11.88 -10.61
C ILE A 247 -3.46 11.28 -10.83
N SER A 248 -3.49 9.97 -11.11
CA SER A 248 -4.69 9.30 -11.66
C SER A 248 -4.85 7.89 -11.10
N TYR A 249 -6.09 7.43 -10.98
CA TYR A 249 -6.39 6.02 -10.78
C TYR A 249 -6.33 5.25 -12.11
N THR A 250 -6.46 3.92 -12.05
CA THR A 250 -6.20 3.02 -13.18
C THR A 250 -7.07 3.31 -14.40
N SER A 251 -8.39 3.45 -14.22
CA SER A 251 -9.31 3.73 -15.34
C SER A 251 -9.03 5.07 -16.00
N ASP A 252 -8.72 6.09 -15.20
CA ASP A 252 -8.44 7.44 -15.68
C ASP A 252 -7.12 7.47 -16.45
N ALA A 253 -6.07 6.80 -15.93
CA ALA A 253 -4.79 6.70 -16.59
C ALA A 253 -4.88 5.99 -17.96
N ILE A 254 -5.68 4.92 -18.05
CA ILE A 254 -5.97 4.24 -19.33
C ILE A 254 -6.70 5.17 -20.30
N LEU A 255 -7.68 5.94 -19.81
CA LEU A 255 -8.44 6.88 -20.62
C LEU A 255 -7.52 8.00 -21.17
N TYR A 256 -6.67 8.59 -20.32
CA TYR A 256 -5.69 9.60 -20.75
C TYR A 256 -4.71 9.04 -21.79
N ALA A 257 -4.16 7.85 -21.58
CA ALA A 257 -3.22 7.24 -22.52
C ALA A 257 -3.85 7.06 -23.92
N LYS A 258 -5.09 6.57 -23.98
CA LYS A 258 -5.84 6.39 -25.24
C LYS A 258 -6.19 7.73 -25.88
N THR A 259 -6.63 8.71 -25.10
CA THR A 259 -7.01 10.04 -25.62
C THR A 259 -5.78 10.81 -26.13
N MET A 260 -4.64 10.73 -25.42
CA MET A 260 -3.38 11.32 -25.89
C MET A 260 -2.95 10.70 -27.22
N GLN A 261 -3.05 9.39 -27.38
CA GLN A 261 -2.80 8.73 -28.67
C GLN A 261 -3.78 9.19 -29.76
N ALA A 262 -5.08 9.22 -29.47
CA ALA A 262 -6.10 9.61 -30.45
C ALA A 262 -5.94 11.06 -30.94
N LEU A 263 -5.44 11.96 -30.07
CA LEU A 263 -5.19 13.36 -30.38
C LEU A 263 -3.76 13.64 -30.84
N ASP A 264 -2.94 12.60 -31.01
CA ASP A 264 -1.51 12.69 -31.38
C ASP A 264 -0.77 13.73 -30.52
N TYR A 265 -0.81 13.54 -29.21
CA TYR A 265 -0.15 14.39 -28.22
C TYR A 265 0.80 13.59 -27.34
N LYS A 266 2.07 13.96 -27.36
CA LYS A 266 3.13 13.42 -26.49
C LYS A 266 3.88 14.57 -25.81
N PRO A 267 3.93 14.64 -24.46
CA PRO A 267 4.80 15.60 -23.79
C PRO A 267 6.28 15.18 -23.94
N PRO A 268 7.24 16.11 -23.87
CA PRO A 268 8.67 15.76 -23.88
C PRO A 268 9.07 14.84 -22.71
N LEU A 269 8.48 15.06 -21.53
CA LEU A 269 8.65 14.23 -20.34
C LEU A 269 7.29 13.99 -19.67
N MET A 270 7.00 12.72 -19.36
CA MET A 270 5.79 12.31 -18.66
C MET A 270 6.16 11.60 -17.37
N MET A 271 5.60 12.08 -16.26
CA MET A 271 5.73 11.46 -14.93
C MET A 271 4.34 11.05 -14.41
N ALA A 272 4.32 10.05 -13.59
CA ALA A 272 3.10 9.58 -12.92
C ALA A 272 3.30 9.48 -11.41
N ASP A 273 2.23 9.70 -10.63
CA ASP A 273 2.25 9.53 -9.17
C ASP A 273 1.72 8.15 -8.77
N ASN A 274 2.44 7.10 -9.17
CA ASN A 274 2.11 5.70 -8.84
C ASN A 274 0.66 5.31 -9.17
N ALA A 275 -0.14 4.97 -8.18
CA ALA A 275 -1.57 4.66 -8.30
C ALA A 275 -1.89 3.87 -9.58
N GLY A 276 -2.69 4.45 -10.48
CA GLY A 276 -3.10 3.79 -11.71
C GLY A 276 -1.97 3.42 -12.66
N PHE A 277 -0.85 4.16 -12.65
CA PHE A 277 0.29 3.87 -13.52
C PHE A 277 1.17 2.71 -13.06
N SER A 278 1.01 2.23 -11.81
CA SER A 278 1.67 1.01 -11.31
C SER A 278 0.82 -0.24 -11.54
N ASP A 279 -0.45 -0.09 -11.84
CA ASP A 279 -1.40 -1.19 -11.93
C ASP A 279 -1.10 -2.12 -13.12
N PRO A 280 -0.97 -3.44 -12.91
CA PRO A 280 -0.74 -4.39 -13.98
C PRO A 280 -1.79 -4.34 -15.11
N SER A 281 -3.03 -3.99 -14.80
CA SER A 281 -4.07 -3.88 -15.83
C SER A 281 -3.87 -2.68 -16.76
N LEU A 282 -3.30 -1.57 -16.27
CA LEU A 282 -2.88 -0.46 -17.14
C LEU A 282 -1.77 -0.93 -18.08
N ILE A 283 -0.74 -1.58 -17.53
CA ILE A 283 0.39 -2.07 -18.34
C ILE A 283 -0.08 -3.02 -19.44
N LYS A 284 -0.93 -3.99 -19.09
CA LYS A 284 -1.50 -4.95 -20.06
C LYS A 284 -2.36 -4.26 -21.12
N THR A 285 -3.08 -3.20 -20.76
CA THR A 285 -4.06 -2.53 -21.65
C THR A 285 -3.40 -1.49 -22.54
N VAL A 286 -2.48 -0.67 -22.00
CA VAL A 286 -1.92 0.50 -22.67
C VAL A 286 -0.43 0.72 -22.43
N GLY A 287 0.29 -0.26 -21.87
CA GLY A 287 1.71 -0.09 -21.51
C GLY A 287 2.57 0.43 -22.68
N LYS A 288 2.33 -0.06 -23.89
CA LYS A 288 3.00 0.41 -25.10
C LYS A 288 2.66 1.86 -25.46
N LEU A 289 1.50 2.38 -25.04
CA LEU A 289 1.09 3.77 -25.27
C LEU A 289 1.78 4.74 -24.30
N VAL A 290 2.23 4.25 -23.16
CA VAL A 290 2.87 5.03 -22.10
C VAL A 290 4.33 4.65 -21.90
N GLN A 291 4.95 4.08 -22.93
CA GLN A 291 6.36 3.73 -22.90
C GLN A 291 7.23 4.97 -22.67
N GLY A 292 8.12 4.89 -21.70
CA GLY A 292 8.98 5.99 -21.31
C GLY A 292 8.41 6.85 -20.17
N VAL A 293 7.21 6.54 -19.64
CA VAL A 293 6.67 7.23 -18.47
C VAL A 293 7.56 6.96 -17.25
N PHE A 294 7.90 8.05 -16.54
CA PHE A 294 8.51 7.95 -15.22
C PHE A 294 7.43 7.74 -14.16
N ASN A 295 7.75 6.98 -13.16
CA ASN A 295 6.88 6.75 -12.03
C ASN A 295 7.70 6.69 -10.74
N ARG A 296 7.06 6.77 -9.59
CA ARG A 296 7.70 6.52 -8.32
C ARG A 296 7.44 5.09 -7.84
N SER A 297 8.39 4.55 -7.11
CA SER A 297 8.23 3.26 -6.46
C SER A 297 9.02 3.21 -5.16
N SER A 298 8.60 2.36 -4.27
CA SER A 298 9.34 1.97 -3.08
C SER A 298 9.58 0.46 -3.03
N PHE A 299 9.21 -0.23 -4.09
CA PHE A 299 9.32 -1.68 -4.24
C PHE A 299 10.11 -2.05 -5.49
N SER A 300 10.83 -3.14 -5.41
CA SER A 300 11.37 -3.84 -6.57
C SER A 300 11.44 -5.33 -6.27
N ILE A 301 11.09 -6.16 -7.25
CA ILE A 301 11.35 -7.59 -7.21
C ILE A 301 12.86 -7.78 -7.14
N GLY A 302 13.33 -8.47 -6.11
CA GLY A 302 14.74 -8.74 -5.91
C GLY A 302 15.31 -9.78 -6.89
N PRO A 303 16.62 -10.07 -6.81
CA PRO A 303 17.20 -11.11 -7.64
C PRO A 303 16.62 -12.49 -7.29
N PRO A 304 16.66 -13.47 -8.22
CA PRO A 304 16.21 -14.84 -7.97
C PRO A 304 16.73 -15.40 -6.66
N GLY A 305 15.83 -15.98 -5.85
CA GLY A 305 16.12 -16.55 -4.54
C GLY A 305 16.14 -15.55 -3.37
N SER A 306 16.02 -14.24 -3.61
CA SER A 306 15.84 -13.26 -2.53
C SER A 306 14.44 -13.38 -1.90
N PRO A 307 14.24 -12.94 -0.64
CA PRO A 307 12.93 -12.97 0.00
C PRO A 307 11.83 -12.28 -0.82
N THR A 308 12.11 -11.10 -1.39
CA THR A 308 11.15 -10.37 -2.23
C THR A 308 10.83 -11.08 -3.54
N PHE A 309 11.81 -11.78 -4.13
CA PHE A 309 11.57 -12.65 -5.29
C PHE A 309 10.65 -13.82 -4.94
N LEU A 310 10.93 -14.53 -3.83
CA LEU A 310 10.12 -15.66 -3.38
C LEU A 310 8.69 -15.24 -3.06
N ILE A 311 8.52 -14.09 -2.40
CA ILE A 311 7.19 -13.50 -2.12
C ILE A 311 6.46 -13.15 -3.43
N ASN A 312 7.17 -12.58 -4.42
CA ASN A 312 6.60 -12.34 -5.74
C ASN A 312 6.10 -13.63 -6.40
N GLU A 313 6.87 -14.71 -6.33
CA GLU A 313 6.44 -16.01 -6.87
C GLU A 313 5.18 -16.56 -6.16
N MET A 314 5.08 -16.38 -4.84
CA MET A 314 3.88 -16.76 -4.08
C MET A 314 2.67 -15.91 -4.49
N TYR A 315 2.86 -14.61 -4.60
CA TYR A 315 1.85 -13.66 -5.04
C TYR A 315 1.40 -13.95 -6.48
N LYS A 316 2.33 -14.16 -7.40
CA LYS A 316 2.06 -14.44 -8.82
C LYS A 316 1.23 -15.71 -9.02
N LYS A 317 1.45 -16.75 -8.23
CA LYS A 317 0.61 -17.96 -8.25
C LYS A 317 -0.84 -17.66 -7.87
N ARG A 318 -1.10 -16.63 -7.08
CA ARG A 318 -2.43 -16.24 -6.61
C ARG A 318 -3.10 -15.22 -7.54
N SER A 319 -2.36 -14.20 -7.96
CA SER A 319 -2.88 -13.07 -8.74
C SER A 319 -2.81 -13.27 -10.27
N GLY A 320 -1.87 -14.09 -10.75
CA GLY A 320 -1.51 -14.20 -12.17
C GLY A 320 -0.53 -13.11 -12.64
N ASP A 321 -0.17 -12.16 -11.80
CA ASP A 321 0.68 -11.01 -12.10
C ASP A 321 1.87 -10.91 -11.15
N ASP A 322 2.91 -10.21 -11.56
CA ASP A 322 3.99 -9.83 -10.67
C ASP A 322 3.52 -8.79 -9.65
N LEU A 323 4.10 -8.82 -8.45
CA LEU A 323 3.77 -7.88 -7.38
C LEU A 323 4.21 -6.47 -7.77
N ASP A 324 3.26 -5.56 -7.87
CA ASP A 324 3.49 -4.14 -8.11
C ASP A 324 3.72 -3.35 -6.81
N ASP A 325 4.16 -2.08 -6.95
CA ASP A 325 4.45 -1.23 -5.79
C ASP A 325 3.21 -0.98 -4.91
N THR A 326 2.03 -0.83 -5.51
CA THR A 326 0.78 -0.57 -4.80
C THR A 326 0.38 -1.75 -3.94
N ALA A 327 0.33 -2.94 -4.51
CA ALA A 327 0.00 -4.18 -3.80
C ALA A 327 1.07 -4.53 -2.75
N ALA A 328 2.36 -4.28 -3.05
CA ALA A 328 3.45 -4.46 -2.10
C ALA A 328 3.34 -3.55 -0.87
N ARG A 329 2.92 -2.29 -1.04
CA ARG A 329 2.67 -1.37 0.07
C ARG A 329 1.48 -1.80 0.93
N MET A 330 0.40 -2.30 0.31
CA MET A 330 -0.74 -2.88 1.04
C MET A 330 -0.29 -4.08 1.87
N MET A 331 0.48 -4.99 1.28
CA MET A 331 1.08 -6.14 1.95
C MET A 331 1.98 -5.72 3.11
N GLN A 332 2.86 -4.73 2.92
CA GLN A 332 3.75 -4.23 3.97
C GLN A 332 2.97 -3.62 5.14
N GLY A 333 1.92 -2.85 4.86
CA GLY A 333 1.05 -2.29 5.90
C GLY A 333 0.38 -3.39 6.73
N PHE A 334 -0.06 -4.45 6.07
CA PHE A 334 -0.65 -5.60 6.74
C PHE A 334 0.37 -6.38 7.59
N PHE A 335 1.59 -6.59 7.09
CA PHE A 335 2.67 -7.20 7.89
C PHE A 335 3.01 -6.39 9.14
N VAL A 336 3.10 -5.06 9.03
CA VAL A 336 3.38 -4.17 10.18
C VAL A 336 2.28 -4.28 11.24
N LEU A 337 1.01 -4.34 10.82
CA LEU A 337 -0.11 -4.53 11.73
C LEU A 337 -0.04 -5.89 12.44
N CYS A 338 0.19 -6.97 11.70
CA CYS A 338 0.27 -8.32 12.26
C CYS A 338 1.48 -8.48 13.19
N ASP A 339 2.64 -7.90 12.84
CA ASP A 339 3.83 -7.86 13.70
C ASP A 339 3.55 -7.12 15.03
N ALA A 340 2.83 -6.01 14.96
CA ALA A 340 2.44 -5.29 16.16
C ALA A 340 1.48 -6.10 17.05
N ILE A 341 0.53 -6.84 16.45
CA ILE A 341 -0.38 -7.73 17.18
C ILE A 341 0.40 -8.88 17.85
N ASP A 342 1.37 -9.47 17.14
CA ASP A 342 2.22 -10.53 17.69
C ASP A 342 3.05 -10.03 18.87
N ARG A 343 3.76 -8.90 18.71
CA ARG A 343 4.54 -8.26 19.79
C ARG A 343 3.70 -7.80 20.97
N ALA A 344 2.46 -7.42 20.74
CA ALA A 344 1.51 -7.07 21.81
C ALA A 344 1.15 -8.28 22.68
N GLY A 345 1.24 -9.50 22.15
CA GLY A 345 0.79 -10.72 22.82
C GLY A 345 -0.68 -10.65 23.26
N SER A 346 -1.49 -9.81 22.60
CA SER A 346 -2.85 -9.46 22.99
C SER A 346 -3.65 -8.95 21.80
N THR A 347 -4.95 -9.22 21.80
CA THR A 347 -5.92 -8.66 20.87
C THR A 347 -6.60 -7.39 21.39
N ALA A 348 -6.24 -6.92 22.58
CA ALA A 348 -6.77 -5.68 23.15
C ALA A 348 -6.27 -4.47 22.36
N PRO A 349 -7.15 -3.56 21.91
CA PRO A 349 -6.77 -2.45 21.04
C PRO A 349 -5.66 -1.54 21.60
N ASP A 350 -5.68 -1.24 22.89
CA ASP A 350 -4.67 -0.43 23.58
C ASP A 350 -3.27 -1.06 23.53
N LYS A 351 -3.20 -2.39 23.63
CA LYS A 351 -1.94 -3.14 23.54
C LYS A 351 -1.39 -3.14 22.11
N ILE A 352 -2.26 -3.34 21.12
CA ILE A 352 -1.89 -3.26 19.69
C ILE A 352 -1.42 -1.84 19.36
N GLN A 353 -2.13 -0.80 19.83
CA GLN A 353 -1.72 0.59 19.63
C GLN A 353 -0.34 0.88 20.23
N ALA A 354 -0.09 0.43 21.45
CA ALA A 354 1.19 0.60 22.11
C ALA A 354 2.33 -0.11 21.34
N ALA A 355 2.07 -1.32 20.83
CA ALA A 355 3.02 -2.06 19.99
C ALA A 355 3.27 -1.37 18.64
N LEU A 356 2.24 -0.78 18.01
CA LEU A 356 2.39 0.03 16.79
C LEU A 356 3.28 1.26 17.06
N LYS A 357 3.04 2.01 18.11
CA LYS A 357 3.89 3.16 18.50
C LYS A 357 5.35 2.77 18.75
N ALA A 358 5.59 1.57 19.26
CA ALA A 358 6.92 1.04 19.55
C ALA A 358 7.58 0.35 18.35
N THR A 359 6.97 0.39 17.16
CA THR A 359 7.52 -0.25 15.95
C THR A 359 8.85 0.38 15.56
N ASP A 360 9.88 -0.46 15.34
CA ASP A 360 11.21 -0.09 14.85
C ASP A 360 11.77 -1.22 13.98
N LEU A 361 11.15 -1.44 12.80
CA LEU A 361 11.58 -2.47 11.85
C LEU A 361 12.73 -1.96 10.99
N LYS A 362 13.70 -2.85 10.73
CA LYS A 362 14.89 -2.58 9.93
C LYS A 362 14.65 -2.93 8.46
N PRO A 363 15.49 -2.44 7.51
CA PRO A 363 15.29 -2.68 6.08
C PRO A 363 15.21 -4.16 5.68
N ASP A 364 15.99 -5.03 6.32
CA ASP A 364 16.01 -6.48 6.06
C ASP A 364 14.79 -7.23 6.63
N GLN A 365 13.93 -6.54 7.35
CA GLN A 365 12.66 -7.03 7.88
C GLN A 365 11.45 -6.61 7.03
N LEU A 366 11.69 -5.97 5.88
CA LEU A 366 10.65 -5.39 5.03
C LEU A 366 10.66 -6.03 3.64
N ILE A 367 9.49 -6.00 3.00
CA ILE A 367 9.38 -6.29 1.56
C ILE A 367 9.60 -5.03 0.73
N MET A 368 9.43 -3.84 1.34
CA MET A 368 9.63 -2.54 0.70
C MET A 368 11.08 -2.06 0.84
N GLY A 369 11.53 -1.25 -0.12
CA GLY A 369 12.85 -0.61 -0.10
C GLY A 369 12.95 0.59 0.85
N TYR A 370 12.19 0.60 1.95
CA TYR A 370 12.26 1.65 2.97
C TYR A 370 13.54 1.54 3.80
N LYS A 371 13.92 2.64 4.44
CA LYS A 371 14.99 2.67 5.44
C LYS A 371 14.59 1.99 6.75
N GLY A 372 13.32 1.68 6.91
CA GLY A 372 12.72 1.03 8.08
C GLY A 372 11.24 1.39 8.23
N VAL A 373 10.63 0.92 9.33
CA VAL A 373 9.33 1.39 9.78
C VAL A 373 9.44 1.85 11.21
N LYS A 374 9.25 3.16 11.42
CA LYS A 374 9.21 3.80 12.73
C LYS A 374 8.22 4.95 12.68
N PHE A 375 7.27 4.94 13.59
CA PHE A 375 6.23 5.97 13.62
C PHE A 375 6.63 7.16 14.49
N ASP A 376 6.27 8.36 14.03
CA ASP A 376 6.28 9.58 14.83
C ASP A 376 5.02 9.67 15.71
N ASP A 377 4.90 10.79 16.45
CA ASP A 377 3.77 11.04 17.35
C ASP A 377 2.42 11.18 16.61
N LYS A 378 2.45 11.41 15.29
CA LYS A 378 1.26 11.49 14.42
C LYS A 378 0.91 10.15 13.77
N GLY A 379 1.68 9.08 14.04
CA GLY A 379 1.52 7.77 13.42
C GLY A 379 2.03 7.67 11.99
N GLN A 380 2.90 8.60 11.55
CA GLN A 380 3.55 8.55 10.24
C GLN A 380 4.87 7.78 10.31
N ASN A 381 5.10 6.84 9.38
CA ASN A 381 6.41 6.23 9.20
C ASN A 381 7.43 7.25 8.68
N ILE A 382 8.40 7.62 9.50
CA ILE A 382 9.45 8.60 9.17
C ILE A 382 10.65 7.99 8.41
N LEU A 383 10.68 6.68 8.23
CA LEU A 383 11.75 5.96 7.52
C LEU A 383 11.30 5.45 6.14
N ALA A 384 10.07 5.77 5.75
CA ALA A 384 9.58 5.47 4.41
C ALA A 384 10.38 6.25 3.36
N SER A 385 10.67 5.63 2.21
CA SER A 385 11.48 6.22 1.15
C SER A 385 11.08 5.63 -0.20
N GLY A 386 11.50 6.28 -1.28
CA GLY A 386 11.20 5.81 -2.62
C GLY A 386 12.32 6.17 -3.61
N LEU A 387 12.09 5.82 -4.87
CA LEU A 387 12.95 6.06 -6.01
C LEU A 387 12.11 6.34 -7.26
N VAL A 388 12.75 6.78 -8.35
CA VAL A 388 12.11 6.94 -9.65
C VAL A 388 12.41 5.71 -10.51
N ILE A 389 11.35 5.19 -11.10
CA ILE A 389 11.35 4.09 -12.06
C ILE A 389 10.88 4.60 -13.42
N GLN A 390 11.21 3.90 -14.50
CA GLN A 390 10.75 4.22 -15.85
C GLN A 390 10.27 2.96 -16.57
N LEU A 391 9.15 3.07 -17.27
CA LEU A 391 8.62 2.01 -18.14
C LEU A 391 9.40 2.06 -19.48
N GLN A 392 10.44 1.24 -19.62
CA GLN A 392 11.35 1.37 -20.76
C GLN A 392 10.97 0.51 -21.97
N ASP A 393 10.34 -0.63 -21.77
CA ASP A 393 9.96 -1.59 -22.82
C ASP A 393 8.44 -1.70 -23.05
N GLY A 394 7.64 -0.88 -22.34
CA GLY A 394 6.18 -0.93 -22.37
C GLY A 394 5.56 -2.03 -21.48
N GLU A 395 6.38 -2.81 -20.79
CA GLU A 395 5.96 -3.92 -19.95
C GLU A 395 6.50 -3.81 -18.52
N ASN A 396 7.77 -3.38 -18.38
CA ASN A 396 8.48 -3.43 -17.10
C ASN A 396 9.00 -2.05 -16.67
N TYR A 397 8.78 -1.75 -15.40
CA TYR A 397 9.40 -0.62 -14.74
C TYR A 397 10.79 -0.98 -14.24
N VAL A 398 11.77 -0.10 -14.52
CA VAL A 398 13.15 -0.25 -14.05
C VAL A 398 13.59 0.98 -13.26
N PRO A 399 14.35 0.82 -12.16
CA PRO A 399 14.91 1.94 -11.41
C PRO A 399 15.87 2.76 -12.25
N VAL A 400 15.67 4.09 -12.30
CA VAL A 400 16.48 5.03 -13.07
C VAL A 400 17.06 6.16 -12.22
N TRP A 401 16.56 6.37 -10.99
CA TRP A 401 17.06 7.39 -10.07
C TRP A 401 16.69 7.05 -8.61
N PRO A 402 17.52 7.40 -7.60
CA PRO A 402 18.80 8.11 -7.69
C PRO A 402 19.91 7.24 -8.31
N LYS A 403 21.02 7.86 -8.72
CA LYS A 403 22.09 7.21 -9.48
C LYS A 403 22.67 5.96 -8.82
N ASP A 404 22.77 5.94 -7.49
CA ASP A 404 23.28 4.81 -6.69
C ASP A 404 22.33 3.61 -6.65
N LYS A 405 21.05 3.81 -6.99
CA LYS A 405 20.02 2.76 -7.05
C LYS A 405 19.54 2.44 -8.47
N ALA A 406 19.97 3.25 -9.44
CA ALA A 406 19.59 3.08 -10.84
C ALA A 406 20.17 1.79 -11.42
N LYS A 407 19.32 1.03 -12.13
CA LYS A 407 19.75 -0.15 -12.91
C LYS A 407 20.07 0.19 -14.35
N THR A 408 19.52 1.32 -14.83
CA THR A 408 19.73 1.81 -16.20
C THR A 408 19.60 3.35 -16.22
N ALA A 409 20.07 3.97 -17.30
CA ALA A 409 19.89 5.40 -17.50
C ALA A 409 18.45 5.74 -17.88
N PRO A 410 17.96 6.94 -17.52
CA PRO A 410 16.69 7.46 -18.04
C PRO A 410 16.71 7.54 -19.57
N VAL A 411 15.61 7.16 -20.21
CA VAL A 411 15.41 7.26 -21.66
C VAL A 411 14.52 8.46 -21.95
N LEU A 412 15.00 9.37 -22.77
CA LEU A 412 14.32 10.61 -23.17
C LEU A 412 14.44 10.83 -24.69
N PRO A 413 13.50 11.57 -25.28
CA PRO A 413 12.24 12.06 -24.71
C PRO A 413 11.26 10.92 -24.42
N TYR A 414 10.13 11.26 -23.79
CA TYR A 414 9.01 10.31 -23.61
C TYR A 414 8.59 9.72 -24.96
N LYS A 415 8.58 8.41 -25.05
CA LYS A 415 8.34 7.71 -26.32
C LYS A 415 6.85 7.61 -26.66
N GLY A 416 6.03 7.26 -25.64
CA GLY A 416 4.64 6.91 -25.89
C GLY A 416 4.52 5.75 -26.88
N TRP A 417 3.52 5.84 -27.76
CA TRP A 417 3.24 4.85 -28.80
C TRP A 417 4.19 4.96 -30.01
#